data_e08bff3b8685e216125151e81fc76e6a
#
_entry.id   e08bff3b8685e216125151e81fc76e6a
#
_cell.length_a   1.000
_cell.length_b   1.000
_cell.length_c   1.000
_cell.angle_alpha   90.00
_cell.angle_beta   90.00
_cell.angle_gamma   90.00
#
_symmetry.space_group_name_H-M   'P 1'
#
loop_
_entity.id
_entity.type
_entity.pdbx_description
1 polymer ?
#
loop_
_entity_poly.entity_id
_entity_poly.type
_entity_poly.pdbx_seq_one_letter_code
_entity_poly.pdbx_strand_id
1 'polypeptide(L)'
;QLILLSGMSARAFALFALCGVAAEVFFEESFSGDWEKKWKTGSPSGKEMGKWIVSPGKWFVDEEVNKGLQVTEDMRFHSISAKLDKKASSKGKDLVLQFSAKIENHQYAFCGGGYIKLLPDGLKQDTFGGDDEYHIMFGPDLCGYDVSHIHAIFNHKGENLLKTEKVSLEYSDKNEYTHLYTLHIKPDGTYEIFFDLESKAAGKLVDDWAFPKPEIDDPDDKKPDDWVDETEIDEVGRGSAAAQAEPAVYTRDSAA
;
A
#
# COMPACT_ATOMS: atom_id res chain seq x y z
N GLN A 1 -6.86 6.81 -20.55
CA GLN A 1 -8.07 6.32 -19.91
C GLN A 1 -7.70 5.17 -18.97
N LEU A 2 -7.97 5.32 -17.68
CA LEU A 2 -7.69 4.31 -16.65
C LEU A 2 -8.93 3.45 -16.45
N ILE A 3 -8.77 2.14 -16.50
CA ILE A 3 -9.83 1.17 -16.20
C ILE A 3 -9.34 0.29 -15.07
N LEU A 4 -10.05 0.33 -13.95
CA LEU A 4 -9.84 -0.58 -12.83
C LEU A 4 -10.65 -1.84 -13.10
N LEU A 5 -9.97 -2.93 -13.39
CA LEU A 5 -10.57 -4.23 -13.63
C LEU A 5 -10.38 -5.09 -12.37
N SER A 6 -11.44 -5.65 -11.89
CA SER A 6 -11.39 -6.69 -10.89
C SER A 6 -12.01 -7.96 -11.50
N GLY A 7 -11.25 -8.63 -12.28
CA GLY A 7 -11.71 -9.81 -13.00
C GLY A 7 -10.70 -10.95 -12.95
N MET A 8 -10.12 -11.20 -11.78
CA MET A 8 -9.47 -12.49 -11.57
C MET A 8 -10.43 -13.39 -10.81
N SER A 9 -10.93 -14.41 -11.51
CA SER A 9 -11.74 -15.46 -10.94
C SER A 9 -11.04 -16.03 -9.69
N ALA A 10 -11.78 -16.57 -8.76
CA ALA A 10 -11.34 -17.25 -7.52
C ALA A 10 -10.14 -18.22 -7.67
N ARG A 11 -9.67 -18.46 -8.87
CA ARG A 11 -8.50 -19.31 -9.18
C ARG A 11 -7.14 -18.63 -8.94
N ALA A 12 -7.04 -17.30 -8.94
CA ALA A 12 -5.77 -16.62 -8.64
C ALA A 12 -5.49 -16.55 -7.13
N PHE A 13 -6.50 -16.58 -6.30
CA PHE A 13 -6.35 -16.75 -4.84
C PHE A 13 -5.88 -18.15 -4.42
N ALA A 14 -6.00 -19.15 -5.30
CA ALA A 14 -5.64 -20.53 -4.98
C ALA A 14 -4.12 -20.76 -4.81
N LEU A 15 -3.25 -19.85 -5.28
CA LEU A 15 -1.81 -20.03 -5.09
C LEU A 15 -1.33 -19.69 -3.66
N PHE A 16 -2.09 -18.89 -2.90
CA PHE A 16 -1.81 -18.62 -1.48
C PHE A 16 -2.46 -19.63 -0.51
N ALA A 17 -3.30 -20.52 -1.01
CA ALA A 17 -4.04 -21.50 -0.19
C ALA A 17 -3.24 -22.73 0.24
N LEU A 18 -1.93 -22.80 -0.02
CA LEU A 18 -1.09 -23.97 0.34
C LEU A 18 -0.63 -24.00 1.81
N CYS A 19 -0.94 -22.97 2.60
CA CYS A 19 -0.73 -22.96 4.05
C CYS A 19 -2.05 -22.86 4.79
N GLY A 20 -2.93 -23.82 4.73
CA GLY A 20 -4.02 -24.13 5.68
C GLY A 20 -4.78 -23.02 6.43
N VAL A 21 -4.49 -21.74 6.19
CA VAL A 21 -5.19 -20.58 6.76
C VAL A 21 -5.98 -19.93 5.63
N ALA A 22 -7.30 -20.04 5.69
CA ALA A 22 -8.16 -19.32 4.76
C ALA A 22 -7.92 -17.81 4.91
N ALA A 23 -7.49 -17.15 3.83
CA ALA A 23 -7.33 -15.69 3.82
C ALA A 23 -8.69 -15.02 4.08
N GLU A 24 -8.74 -14.06 5.00
CA GLU A 24 -9.95 -13.30 5.26
C GLU A 24 -10.05 -12.17 4.22
N VAL A 25 -11.08 -12.25 3.36
CA VAL A 25 -11.37 -11.19 2.40
C VAL A 25 -12.22 -10.12 3.08
N PHE A 26 -11.69 -8.89 3.17
CA PHE A 26 -12.39 -7.75 3.75
C PHE A 26 -13.20 -6.96 2.72
N PHE A 27 -12.76 -7.01 1.47
CA PHE A 27 -13.38 -6.31 0.37
C PHE A 27 -13.04 -6.98 -0.96
N GLU A 28 -14.04 -7.14 -1.80
CA GLU A 28 -13.89 -7.61 -3.17
C GLU A 28 -14.88 -6.87 -4.07
N GLU A 29 -14.42 -6.48 -5.25
CA GLU A 29 -15.25 -5.82 -6.25
C GLU A 29 -14.88 -6.28 -7.66
N SER A 30 -15.87 -6.71 -8.40
CA SER A 30 -15.71 -7.15 -9.80
C SER A 30 -16.40 -6.25 -10.81
N PHE A 31 -17.14 -5.24 -10.32
CA PHE A 31 -17.96 -4.34 -11.15
C PHE A 31 -18.94 -5.06 -12.09
N SER A 32 -19.29 -6.31 -11.77
CA SER A 32 -20.25 -7.12 -12.55
C SER A 32 -21.72 -6.90 -12.17
N GLY A 33 -21.97 -6.10 -11.13
CA GLY A 33 -23.31 -5.86 -10.56
C GLY A 33 -23.65 -4.38 -10.44
N ASP A 34 -24.59 -4.07 -9.54
CA ASP A 34 -25.03 -2.71 -9.22
C ASP A 34 -23.98 -1.98 -8.37
N TRP A 35 -22.85 -1.66 -8.96
CA TRP A 35 -21.72 -1.03 -8.27
C TRP A 35 -22.08 0.31 -7.59
N GLU A 36 -23.01 1.08 -8.18
CA GLU A 36 -23.47 2.38 -7.65
C GLU A 36 -24.16 2.28 -6.29
N LYS A 37 -24.65 1.10 -5.91
CA LYS A 37 -25.21 0.89 -4.56
C LYS A 37 -24.12 0.80 -3.50
N LYS A 38 -22.96 0.32 -3.87
CA LYS A 38 -21.81 0.11 -2.97
C LYS A 38 -20.86 1.30 -2.95
N TRP A 39 -20.67 1.90 -4.12
CA TRP A 39 -19.71 2.98 -4.32
C TRP A 39 -20.39 4.36 -4.38
N LYS A 40 -19.70 5.34 -3.83
CA LYS A 40 -20.14 6.74 -3.86
C LYS A 40 -19.05 7.63 -4.42
N THR A 41 -19.42 8.47 -5.37
CA THR A 41 -18.56 9.54 -5.87
C THR A 41 -18.51 10.67 -4.85
N GLY A 42 -17.31 11.12 -4.50
CA GLY A 42 -17.11 12.26 -3.63
C GLY A 42 -17.15 13.58 -4.43
N SER A 43 -17.47 14.67 -3.74
CA SER A 43 -17.42 16.04 -4.26
C SER A 43 -16.69 16.95 -3.27
N PRO A 44 -15.34 16.93 -3.25
CA PRO A 44 -14.57 17.68 -2.26
C PRO A 44 -14.75 19.19 -2.48
N SER A 45 -15.05 19.91 -1.41
CA SER A 45 -15.23 21.39 -1.45
C SER A 45 -16.17 21.88 -2.55
N GLY A 46 -17.19 21.07 -2.91
CA GLY A 46 -18.14 21.40 -3.99
C GLY A 46 -17.53 21.35 -5.40
N LYS A 47 -16.33 20.84 -5.57
CA LYS A 47 -15.73 20.61 -6.89
C LYS A 47 -16.40 19.42 -7.57
N GLU A 48 -16.81 19.61 -8.82
CA GLU A 48 -17.32 18.52 -9.62
C GLU A 48 -16.17 17.56 -10.00
N MET A 49 -16.31 16.30 -9.63
CA MET A 49 -15.39 15.23 -10.01
C MET A 49 -15.84 14.61 -11.34
N GLY A 50 -14.89 13.97 -12.01
CA GLY A 50 -15.19 13.25 -13.24
C GLY A 50 -16.09 12.04 -13.00
N LYS A 51 -16.84 11.65 -14.02
CA LYS A 51 -17.81 10.56 -13.98
C LYS A 51 -17.15 9.20 -14.21
N TRP A 52 -17.75 8.21 -13.56
CA TRP A 52 -17.37 6.82 -13.72
C TRP A 52 -18.44 6.05 -14.50
N ILE A 53 -18.01 5.11 -15.32
CA ILE A 53 -18.89 4.13 -15.97
C ILE A 53 -18.30 2.73 -15.80
N VAL A 54 -19.11 1.72 -16.02
CA VAL A 54 -18.62 0.33 -16.18
C VAL A 54 -18.53 0.02 -17.66
N SER A 55 -17.36 -0.40 -18.12
CA SER A 55 -17.05 -0.62 -19.52
C SER A 55 -15.89 -1.61 -19.66
N PRO A 56 -15.83 -2.39 -20.75
CA PRO A 56 -14.65 -3.21 -21.07
C PRO A 56 -13.51 -2.37 -21.66
N GLY A 57 -13.76 -1.09 -21.98
CA GLY A 57 -12.83 -0.21 -22.69
C GLY A 57 -12.80 -0.46 -24.19
N LYS A 58 -11.68 -0.13 -24.82
CA LYS A 58 -11.47 -0.30 -26.28
C LYS A 58 -10.86 -1.67 -26.62
N TRP A 59 -10.03 -2.19 -25.73
CA TRP A 59 -9.27 -3.41 -25.94
C TRP A 59 -9.71 -4.49 -24.96
N PHE A 60 -10.46 -5.45 -25.45
CA PHE A 60 -10.99 -6.56 -24.65
C PHE A 60 -11.09 -7.83 -25.50
N VAL A 61 -11.08 -8.97 -24.84
CA VAL A 61 -11.33 -10.28 -25.47
C VAL A 61 -12.80 -10.64 -25.35
N ASP A 62 -13.39 -10.43 -24.20
CA ASP A 62 -14.79 -10.69 -23.89
C ASP A 62 -15.41 -9.47 -23.21
N GLU A 63 -16.43 -8.92 -23.85
CA GLU A 63 -17.08 -7.69 -23.40
C GLU A 63 -17.68 -7.81 -22.00
N GLU A 64 -18.25 -8.94 -21.65
CA GLU A 64 -18.89 -9.14 -20.37
C GLU A 64 -17.88 -9.42 -19.24
N VAL A 65 -16.84 -10.19 -19.55
CA VAL A 65 -15.81 -10.59 -18.58
C VAL A 65 -14.82 -9.48 -18.29
N ASN A 66 -14.52 -8.65 -19.30
CA ASN A 66 -13.49 -7.60 -19.18
C ASN A 66 -14.04 -6.24 -18.71
N LYS A 67 -15.27 -6.18 -18.19
CA LYS A 67 -15.83 -4.94 -17.63
C LYS A 67 -15.07 -4.52 -16.38
N GLY A 68 -14.89 -3.21 -16.27
CA GLY A 68 -14.27 -2.56 -15.11
C GLY A 68 -14.76 -1.13 -14.96
N LEU A 69 -14.42 -0.51 -13.85
CA LEU A 69 -14.74 0.88 -13.59
C LEU A 69 -13.81 1.78 -14.39
N GLN A 70 -14.38 2.63 -15.24
CA GLN A 70 -13.66 3.47 -16.19
C GLN A 70 -13.87 4.96 -15.91
N VAL A 71 -12.78 5.74 -15.92
CA VAL A 71 -12.84 7.20 -15.97
C VAL A 71 -13.21 7.68 -17.38
N THR A 72 -14.07 8.70 -17.47
CA THR A 72 -14.67 9.11 -18.76
C THR A 72 -14.15 10.42 -19.31
N GLU A 73 -13.47 11.23 -18.49
CA GLU A 73 -13.12 12.60 -18.84
C GLU A 73 -11.64 12.84 -18.67
N ASP A 74 -11.03 13.52 -19.63
CA ASP A 74 -9.66 13.96 -19.56
C ASP A 74 -9.52 15.20 -18.65
N MET A 75 -8.33 15.40 -18.10
CA MET A 75 -7.97 16.55 -17.24
C MET A 75 -8.93 16.76 -16.05
N ARG A 76 -9.45 15.68 -15.51
CA ARG A 76 -10.35 15.67 -14.35
C ARG A 76 -9.84 14.73 -13.28
N PHE A 77 -10.03 15.14 -12.04
CA PHE A 77 -9.92 14.22 -10.91
C PHE A 77 -11.17 13.37 -10.80
N HIS A 78 -10.97 12.12 -10.46
CA HIS A 78 -12.02 11.15 -10.23
C HIS A 78 -11.82 10.55 -8.85
N SER A 79 -12.83 10.56 -8.00
CA SER A 79 -12.80 9.91 -6.70
C SER A 79 -14.08 9.13 -6.47
N ILE A 80 -13.91 7.96 -5.88
CA ILE A 80 -15.00 7.06 -5.55
C ILE A 80 -14.60 6.30 -4.29
N SER A 81 -15.55 6.03 -3.42
CA SER A 81 -15.29 5.30 -2.18
C SER A 81 -16.39 4.31 -1.86
N ALA A 82 -16.02 3.19 -1.26
CA ALA A 82 -16.94 2.19 -0.74
C ALA A 82 -16.61 1.90 0.72
N LYS A 83 -17.61 1.57 1.50
CA LYS A 83 -17.41 1.10 2.87
C LYS A 83 -17.11 -0.40 2.85
N LEU A 84 -16.20 -0.79 3.72
CA LEU A 84 -15.99 -2.20 4.00
C LEU A 84 -17.20 -2.73 4.81
N ASP A 85 -17.58 -3.97 4.57
CA ASP A 85 -18.68 -4.60 5.31
C ASP A 85 -18.36 -4.79 6.79
N LYS A 86 -17.07 -4.90 7.12
CA LYS A 86 -16.53 -5.01 8.47
C LYS A 86 -15.19 -4.27 8.58
N LYS A 87 -14.82 -3.86 9.78
CA LYS A 87 -13.51 -3.26 10.01
C LYS A 87 -12.41 -4.24 9.66
N ALA A 88 -11.47 -3.81 8.82
CA ALA A 88 -10.26 -4.55 8.53
C ALA A 88 -9.22 -4.31 9.63
N SER A 89 -8.47 -5.35 9.96
CA SER A 89 -7.32 -5.26 10.86
C SER A 89 -6.21 -6.17 10.37
N SER A 90 -5.03 -5.61 10.19
CA SER A 90 -3.81 -6.35 9.86
C SER A 90 -3.01 -6.81 11.08
N LYS A 91 -3.50 -6.54 12.30
CA LYS A 91 -2.77 -6.92 13.53
C LYS A 91 -2.54 -8.42 13.59
N GLY A 92 -1.26 -8.82 13.52
CA GLY A 92 -0.85 -10.24 13.54
C GLY A 92 -1.24 -11.05 12.30
N LYS A 93 -1.60 -10.37 11.20
CA LYS A 93 -2.01 -10.99 9.93
C LYS A 93 -1.37 -10.27 8.76
N ASP A 94 -1.25 -10.97 7.65
CA ASP A 94 -0.85 -10.38 6.39
C ASP A 94 -1.94 -9.41 5.89
N LEU A 95 -1.51 -8.31 5.32
CA LEU A 95 -2.36 -7.38 4.58
C LEU A 95 -1.98 -7.42 3.10
N VAL A 96 -2.96 -7.71 2.26
CA VAL A 96 -2.79 -7.68 0.81
C VAL A 96 -3.75 -6.66 0.21
N LEU A 97 -3.20 -5.69 -0.52
CA LEU A 97 -3.94 -4.78 -1.38
C LEU A 97 -3.65 -5.15 -2.82
N GLN A 98 -4.68 -5.50 -3.58
CA GLN A 98 -4.51 -5.92 -4.96
C GLN A 98 -5.60 -5.34 -5.85
N PHE A 99 -5.22 -4.88 -7.03
CA PHE A 99 -6.16 -4.46 -8.05
C PHE A 99 -5.54 -4.58 -9.44
N SER A 100 -6.40 -4.73 -10.44
CA SER A 100 -6.00 -4.66 -11.84
C SER A 100 -6.35 -3.30 -12.42
N ALA A 101 -5.47 -2.78 -13.26
CA ALA A 101 -5.72 -1.54 -13.99
C ALA A 101 -5.27 -1.68 -15.45
N LYS A 102 -5.99 -0.98 -16.34
CA LYS A 102 -5.66 -0.87 -17.74
C LYS A 102 -5.65 0.61 -18.14
N ILE A 103 -4.58 1.05 -18.79
CA ILE A 103 -4.41 2.41 -19.28
C ILE A 103 -4.44 2.38 -20.81
N GLU A 104 -5.57 2.75 -21.40
CA GLU A 104 -5.80 2.65 -22.85
C GLU A 104 -5.33 3.86 -23.66
N ASN A 105 -4.86 4.90 -23.01
CA ASN A 105 -4.24 6.01 -23.71
C ASN A 105 -2.78 5.69 -23.97
N HIS A 106 -2.38 5.97 -25.21
CA HIS A 106 -1.02 5.73 -25.64
C HIS A 106 0.00 6.39 -24.72
N GLN A 107 1.08 5.69 -24.49
CA GLN A 107 2.21 5.85 -23.60
C GLN A 107 2.65 7.29 -23.31
N TYR A 108 2.52 8.21 -24.28
CA TYR A 108 3.02 9.59 -24.16
C TYR A 108 1.94 10.63 -23.86
N ALA A 109 0.70 10.27 -24.07
CA ALA A 109 -0.43 11.18 -23.88
C ALA A 109 -1.03 11.06 -22.47
N PHE A 110 -0.69 10.01 -21.72
CA PHE A 110 -1.19 9.80 -20.38
C PHE A 110 -0.30 10.51 -19.35
N CYS A 111 -0.92 11.27 -18.48
CA CYS A 111 -0.29 11.84 -17.30
C CYS A 111 -1.29 11.79 -16.16
N GLY A 112 -0.99 10.97 -15.16
CA GLY A 112 -1.83 10.82 -13.98
C GLY A 112 -1.53 9.55 -13.21
N GLY A 113 -2.19 9.41 -12.09
CA GLY A 113 -2.11 8.25 -11.23
C GLY A 113 -3.45 7.54 -11.06
N GLY A 114 -3.38 6.27 -10.73
CA GLY A 114 -4.52 5.47 -10.35
C GLY A 114 -4.24 4.74 -9.05
N TYR A 115 -4.92 5.12 -7.96
CA TYR A 115 -4.57 4.64 -6.63
C TYR A 115 -5.75 4.02 -5.91
N ILE A 116 -5.50 2.91 -5.20
CA ILE A 116 -6.35 2.45 -4.12
C ILE A 116 -5.88 3.12 -2.83
N LYS A 117 -6.84 3.64 -2.06
CA LYS A 117 -6.58 4.19 -0.72
C LYS A 117 -7.34 3.39 0.33
N LEU A 118 -6.68 3.00 1.40
CA LEU A 118 -7.34 2.58 2.63
C LEU A 118 -7.62 3.81 3.48
N LEU A 119 -8.89 4.06 3.72
CA LEU A 119 -9.37 5.28 4.36
C LEU A 119 -9.72 5.03 5.83
N PRO A 120 -9.62 6.05 6.70
CA PRO A 120 -10.01 5.93 8.09
C PRO A 120 -11.52 5.72 8.24
N ASP A 121 -11.89 5.09 9.35
CA ASP A 121 -13.30 4.94 9.74
C ASP A 121 -13.93 6.32 9.99
N GLY A 122 -15.15 6.51 9.53
CA GLY A 122 -15.88 7.77 9.70
C GLY A 122 -15.69 8.81 8.60
N LEU A 123 -14.93 8.51 7.54
CA LEU A 123 -14.81 9.38 6.39
C LEU A 123 -16.17 9.69 5.78
N LYS A 124 -16.38 10.97 5.43
CA LYS A 124 -17.58 11.41 4.72
C LYS A 124 -17.43 11.17 3.23
N GLN A 125 -18.07 10.11 2.73
CA GLN A 125 -17.96 9.72 1.32
C GLN A 125 -18.41 10.80 0.35
N ASP A 126 -19.42 11.59 0.70
CA ASP A 126 -19.99 12.63 -0.18
C ASP A 126 -19.02 13.79 -0.45
N THR A 127 -18.06 14.03 0.45
CA THR A 127 -17.05 15.08 0.30
C THR A 127 -15.65 14.53 0.05
N PHE A 128 -15.51 13.23 -0.12
CA PHE A 128 -14.21 12.58 -0.33
C PHE A 128 -13.48 13.09 -1.57
N GLY A 129 -12.20 13.38 -1.41
CA GLY A 129 -11.30 13.82 -2.49
C GLY A 129 -9.84 13.46 -2.27
N GLY A 130 -8.99 14.07 -3.07
CA GLY A 130 -7.55 13.79 -3.06
C GLY A 130 -6.84 14.16 -1.75
N ASP A 131 -7.32 15.22 -1.10
CA ASP A 131 -6.70 15.82 0.09
C ASP A 131 -7.11 15.14 1.41
N ASP A 132 -8.06 14.20 1.36
CA ASP A 132 -8.51 13.49 2.56
C ASP A 132 -7.44 12.52 3.07
N GLU A 133 -7.41 12.38 4.39
CA GLU A 133 -6.51 11.45 5.08
C GLU A 133 -6.75 10.01 4.63
N TYR A 134 -5.67 9.26 4.56
CA TYR A 134 -5.70 7.82 4.26
C TYR A 134 -4.63 7.10 5.10
N HIS A 135 -4.78 5.81 5.29
CA HIS A 135 -3.76 4.99 5.94
C HIS A 135 -2.70 4.51 4.94
N ILE A 136 -3.14 4.06 3.77
CA ILE A 136 -2.27 3.58 2.70
C ILE A 136 -2.80 4.12 1.38
N MET A 137 -1.91 4.60 0.51
CA MET A 137 -2.16 4.88 -0.90
C MET A 137 -1.24 4.01 -1.75
N PHE A 138 -1.80 3.24 -2.67
CA PHE A 138 -1.06 2.30 -3.49
C PHE A 138 -1.53 2.29 -4.93
N GLY A 139 -0.61 2.37 -5.88
CA GLY A 139 -0.89 2.26 -7.31
C GLY A 139 0.09 3.02 -8.21
N PRO A 140 -0.09 2.92 -9.54
CA PRO A 140 0.79 3.53 -10.52
C PRO A 140 0.66 5.05 -10.61
N ASP A 141 1.78 5.69 -10.86
CA ASP A 141 1.90 7.08 -11.27
C ASP A 141 2.73 7.15 -12.54
N LEU A 142 2.09 7.55 -13.63
CA LEU A 142 2.66 7.55 -14.97
C LEU A 142 2.46 8.93 -15.60
N CYS A 143 3.54 9.56 -16.07
CA CYS A 143 3.43 10.81 -16.80
C CYS A 143 4.54 10.92 -17.85
N GLY A 144 4.16 10.80 -19.11
CA GLY A 144 5.07 10.89 -20.22
C GLY A 144 6.22 9.88 -20.12
N TYR A 145 7.45 10.37 -20.34
CA TYR A 145 8.67 9.56 -20.25
C TYR A 145 9.27 9.50 -18.86
N ASP A 146 9.08 10.57 -18.07
CA ASP A 146 9.89 10.81 -16.88
C ASP A 146 9.31 10.21 -15.60
N VAL A 147 7.98 10.05 -15.54
CA VAL A 147 7.31 9.48 -14.37
C VAL A 147 6.75 8.12 -14.73
N SER A 148 7.31 7.09 -14.09
CA SER A 148 6.90 5.70 -14.30
C SER A 148 7.24 4.88 -13.07
N HIS A 149 6.34 4.86 -12.09
CA HIS A 149 6.57 4.12 -10.86
C HIS A 149 5.26 3.74 -10.14
N ILE A 150 5.37 2.82 -9.21
CA ILE A 150 4.29 2.44 -8.32
C ILE A 150 4.50 3.17 -6.99
N HIS A 151 3.52 3.96 -6.58
CA HIS A 151 3.47 4.54 -5.25
C HIS A 151 2.99 3.52 -4.21
N ALA A 152 3.68 3.48 -3.08
CA ALA A 152 3.19 2.93 -1.83
C ALA A 152 3.48 3.97 -0.75
N ILE A 153 2.46 4.69 -0.32
CA ILE A 153 2.57 5.79 0.64
C ILE A 153 1.77 5.41 1.87
N PHE A 154 2.40 5.52 3.04
CA PHE A 154 1.77 5.28 4.33
C PHE A 154 1.54 6.60 5.05
N ASN A 155 0.39 6.76 5.69
CA ASN A 155 0.20 7.86 6.62
C ASN A 155 0.51 7.37 8.04
N HIS A 156 1.37 8.11 8.73
CA HIS A 156 1.68 7.88 10.14
C HIS A 156 1.50 9.17 10.91
N LYS A 157 0.51 9.21 11.80
CA LYS A 157 0.20 10.38 12.65
C LYS A 157 0.02 11.69 11.87
N GLY A 158 -0.61 11.63 10.71
CA GLY A 158 -0.88 12.79 9.84
C GLY A 158 0.22 13.11 8.85
N GLU A 159 1.35 12.42 8.88
CA GLU A 159 2.43 12.57 7.92
C GLU A 159 2.40 11.47 6.86
N ASN A 160 2.56 11.86 5.60
CA ASN A 160 2.66 10.92 4.49
C ASN A 160 4.11 10.50 4.29
N LEU A 161 4.40 9.24 4.58
CA LEU A 161 5.72 8.64 4.43
C LEU A 161 5.82 8.02 3.03
N LEU A 162 6.75 8.52 2.23
CA LEU A 162 7.04 8.01 0.90
C LEU A 162 8.16 6.96 0.99
N LYS A 163 8.11 5.99 0.08
CA LYS A 163 9.22 5.04 -0.06
C LYS A 163 10.48 5.76 -0.51
N THR A 164 11.61 5.48 0.15
CA THR A 164 12.91 6.10 -0.13
C THR A 164 13.34 5.84 -1.57
N GLU A 165 13.33 4.57 -1.98
CA GLU A 165 13.63 4.18 -3.36
C GLU A 165 12.34 3.97 -4.14
N LYS A 166 12.22 4.61 -5.31
CA LYS A 166 11.05 4.48 -6.18
C LYS A 166 10.95 3.05 -6.73
N VAL A 167 9.73 2.53 -6.78
CA VAL A 167 9.43 1.28 -7.47
C VAL A 167 9.17 1.58 -8.94
N SER A 168 10.23 1.60 -9.73
CA SER A 168 10.17 1.98 -11.15
C SER A 168 9.51 0.89 -12.00
N LEU A 169 8.76 1.34 -13.00
CA LEU A 169 8.23 0.52 -14.07
C LEU A 169 9.03 0.76 -15.34
N GLU A 170 9.32 -0.32 -16.06
CA GLU A 170 10.01 -0.26 -17.34
C GLU A 170 9.11 0.35 -18.42
N TYR A 171 9.72 0.76 -19.51
CA TYR A 171 8.97 1.30 -20.64
C TYR A 171 7.96 0.30 -21.21
N SER A 172 8.33 -0.96 -21.29
CA SER A 172 7.48 -2.08 -21.72
C SER A 172 6.27 -2.31 -20.82
N ASP A 173 6.36 -1.93 -19.55
CA ASP A 173 5.27 -2.07 -18.58
C ASP A 173 4.17 -1.02 -18.78
N LYS A 174 4.44 0.03 -19.57
CA LYS A 174 3.50 1.11 -19.92
C LYS A 174 2.72 0.82 -21.21
N ASN A 175 2.19 -0.35 -21.33
CA ASN A 175 1.38 -0.77 -22.48
C ASN A 175 -0.13 -0.67 -22.19
N GLU A 176 -0.95 -1.08 -23.17
CA GLU A 176 -2.42 -0.99 -23.10
C GLU A 176 -3.07 -2.26 -22.50
N TYR A 177 -2.27 -3.19 -21.98
CA TYR A 177 -2.78 -4.39 -21.36
C TYR A 177 -3.25 -4.13 -19.92
N THR A 178 -4.01 -5.08 -19.43
CA THR A 178 -4.39 -5.10 -18.01
C THR A 178 -3.24 -5.59 -17.18
N HIS A 179 -2.82 -4.80 -16.21
CA HIS A 179 -1.76 -5.11 -15.27
C HIS A 179 -2.30 -5.29 -13.85
N LEU A 180 -1.67 -6.19 -13.11
CA LEU A 180 -1.99 -6.51 -11.74
C LEU A 180 -0.99 -5.84 -10.79
N TYR A 181 -1.49 -5.02 -9.88
CA TYR A 181 -0.71 -4.35 -8.84
C TYR A 181 -1.01 -4.99 -7.50
N THR A 182 0.03 -5.41 -6.77
CA THR A 182 -0.13 -6.04 -5.45
C THR A 182 0.86 -5.47 -4.46
N LEU A 183 0.35 -5.03 -3.31
CA LEU A 183 1.13 -4.71 -2.12
C LEU A 183 0.82 -5.75 -1.05
N HIS A 184 1.84 -6.48 -0.62
CA HIS A 184 1.77 -7.46 0.46
C HIS A 184 2.60 -7.00 1.64
N ILE A 185 2.01 -6.94 2.81
CA ILE A 185 2.65 -6.55 4.08
C ILE A 185 2.44 -7.67 5.08
N LYS A 186 3.51 -8.12 5.71
CA LYS A 186 3.49 -9.17 6.73
C LYS A 186 3.51 -8.60 8.15
N PRO A 187 3.07 -9.38 9.15
CA PRO A 187 3.04 -8.94 10.55
C PRO A 187 4.39 -8.55 11.13
N ASP A 188 5.47 -9.08 10.58
CA ASP A 188 6.85 -8.78 10.98
C ASP A 188 7.40 -7.46 10.39
N GLY A 189 6.53 -6.72 9.66
CA GLY A 189 6.89 -5.48 8.99
C GLY A 189 7.66 -5.66 7.68
N THR A 190 7.83 -6.89 7.20
CA THR A 190 8.32 -7.10 5.83
C THR A 190 7.22 -6.82 4.81
N TYR A 191 7.62 -6.37 3.63
CA TYR A 191 6.69 -6.09 2.54
C TYR A 191 7.23 -6.60 1.21
N GLU A 192 6.32 -6.75 0.25
CA GLU A 192 6.65 -7.02 -1.14
C GLU A 192 5.66 -6.33 -2.07
N ILE A 193 6.15 -5.70 -3.12
CA ILE A 193 5.37 -5.04 -4.16
C ILE A 193 5.55 -5.82 -5.45
N PHE A 194 4.42 -6.25 -6.03
CA PHE A 194 4.41 -6.99 -7.28
C PHE A 194 3.72 -6.20 -8.38
N PHE A 195 4.22 -6.39 -9.58
CA PHE A 195 3.60 -6.01 -10.83
C PHE A 195 3.49 -7.25 -11.71
N ASP A 196 2.28 -7.62 -12.11
CA ASP A 196 1.99 -8.86 -12.86
C ASP A 196 2.60 -10.13 -12.24
N LEU A 197 2.55 -10.22 -10.91
CA LEU A 197 3.13 -11.31 -10.10
C LEU A 197 4.66 -11.33 -10.05
N GLU A 198 5.33 -10.41 -10.73
CA GLU A 198 6.77 -10.23 -10.62
C GLU A 198 7.11 -9.29 -9.45
N SER A 199 8.02 -9.69 -8.58
CA SER A 199 8.47 -8.85 -7.47
C SER A 199 9.31 -7.67 -7.99
N LYS A 200 8.81 -6.45 -7.75
CA LYS A 200 9.50 -5.21 -8.13
C LYS A 200 10.23 -4.56 -6.95
N ALA A 201 9.79 -4.81 -5.73
CA ALA A 201 10.47 -4.35 -4.51
C ALA A 201 10.09 -5.23 -3.33
N ALA A 202 11.04 -5.48 -2.45
CA ALA A 202 10.83 -6.19 -1.19
C ALA A 202 11.79 -5.67 -0.12
N GLY A 203 11.40 -5.71 1.15
CA GLY A 203 12.22 -5.25 2.26
C GLY A 203 11.45 -5.16 3.56
N LYS A 204 11.88 -4.23 4.43
CA LYS A 204 11.19 -3.90 5.67
C LYS A 204 10.67 -2.48 5.63
N LEU A 205 9.47 -2.28 6.17
CA LEU A 205 8.83 -0.95 6.20
C LEU A 205 9.71 0.10 6.91
N VAL A 206 10.34 -0.28 8.02
CA VAL A 206 11.18 0.62 8.82
C VAL A 206 12.49 1.02 8.14
N ASP A 207 12.94 0.26 7.16
CA ASP A 207 14.19 0.54 6.42
C ASP A 207 13.92 1.39 5.18
N ASP A 208 12.74 1.20 4.55
CA ASP A 208 12.41 1.78 3.25
C ASP A 208 11.46 2.99 3.32
N TRP A 209 10.86 3.25 4.47
CA TRP A 209 10.08 4.45 4.79
C TRP A 209 10.57 5.06 6.10
N ALA A 210 10.38 6.35 6.29
CA ALA A 210 10.77 7.07 7.50
C ALA A 210 9.84 6.79 8.70
N PHE A 211 9.50 5.51 8.93
CA PHE A 211 8.78 5.14 10.15
C PHE A 211 9.68 5.35 11.38
N PRO A 212 9.10 5.76 12.52
CA PRO A 212 9.85 5.77 13.78
C PRO A 212 10.42 4.38 14.07
N LYS A 213 11.67 4.35 14.47
CA LYS A 213 12.27 3.09 14.91
C LYS A 213 11.53 2.58 16.15
N PRO A 214 11.32 1.26 16.27
CA PRO A 214 10.66 0.67 17.45
C PRO A 214 11.45 0.91 18.74
N GLU A 215 12.77 1.05 18.63
CA GLU A 215 13.70 1.35 19.71
C GLU A 215 14.39 2.67 19.41
N ILE A 216 14.46 3.54 20.38
CA ILE A 216 15.21 4.79 20.33
C ILE A 216 16.23 4.80 21.45
N ASP A 217 17.43 5.27 21.16
CA ASP A 217 18.42 5.52 22.19
C ASP A 217 17.87 6.59 23.15
N ASP A 218 17.97 6.35 24.44
CA ASP A 218 17.61 7.35 25.44
C ASP A 218 18.69 8.45 25.43
N PRO A 219 18.36 9.69 25.06
CA PRO A 219 19.34 10.76 25.02
C PRO A 219 19.90 11.14 26.40
N ASP A 220 19.23 10.75 27.47
CA ASP A 220 19.64 11.00 28.85
C ASP A 220 20.39 9.80 29.43
N ASP A 221 20.42 8.66 28.75
CA ASP A 221 21.17 7.48 29.16
C ASP A 221 22.68 7.73 28.98
N LYS A 222 23.39 7.71 30.08
CA LYS A 222 24.86 7.85 30.10
C LYS A 222 25.47 6.63 30.72
N LYS A 223 26.58 6.20 30.16
CA LYS A 223 27.40 5.18 30.78
C LYS A 223 27.67 5.60 32.27
N PRO A 224 27.44 4.73 33.26
CA PRO A 224 27.85 5.00 34.61
C PRO A 224 29.35 5.36 34.71
N ASP A 225 29.73 6.23 35.63
CA ASP A 225 31.12 6.67 35.76
C ASP A 225 32.10 5.52 36.08
N ASP A 226 31.57 4.38 36.51
CA ASP A 226 32.31 3.15 36.79
C ASP A 226 32.21 2.11 35.66
N TRP A 227 31.67 2.48 34.51
CA TRP A 227 31.60 1.60 33.33
C TRP A 227 32.99 1.35 32.76
N VAL A 228 33.41 0.09 32.73
CA VAL A 228 34.69 -0.32 32.13
C VAL A 228 34.41 -0.92 30.75
N ASP A 229 34.94 -0.28 29.71
CA ASP A 229 34.95 -0.83 28.35
C ASP A 229 36.07 -1.89 28.26
N GLU A 230 35.83 -3.08 28.78
CA GLU A 230 36.79 -4.17 28.62
C GLU A 230 36.77 -4.69 27.20
N THR A 231 37.79 -4.35 26.43
CA THR A 231 38.00 -4.86 25.06
C THR A 231 38.85 -6.13 25.03
N GLU A 232 39.47 -6.51 26.12
CA GLU A 232 40.30 -7.74 26.24
C GLU A 232 40.04 -8.44 27.58
N ILE A 233 39.67 -9.71 27.51
CA ILE A 233 39.65 -10.59 28.69
C ILE A 233 41.04 -11.20 28.81
N ASP A 234 41.84 -10.74 29.77
CA ASP A 234 43.05 -11.42 30.12
C ASP A 234 42.73 -12.79 30.76
N GLU A 235 43.18 -13.85 30.13
CA GLU A 235 42.97 -15.25 30.55
C GLU A 235 43.70 -15.62 31.87
N VAL A 236 43.91 -14.73 32.79
CA VAL A 236 44.53 -15.09 34.08
C VAL A 236 43.82 -14.42 35.24
N GLY A 237 43.01 -15.19 35.95
CA GLY A 237 42.63 -14.83 37.34
C GLY A 237 41.17 -15.05 37.68
N ARG A 238 40.90 -16.13 38.38
CA ARG A 238 39.63 -16.36 39.07
C ARG A 238 39.34 -15.22 40.07
N GLY A 239 38.13 -14.67 39.93
CA GLY A 239 37.55 -13.99 41.08
C GLY A 239 36.76 -12.75 40.75
N SER A 240 35.51 -12.84 41.12
CA SER A 240 34.50 -11.77 41.19
C SER A 240 33.65 -11.55 39.95
N ALA A 241 32.48 -12.15 40.00
CA ALA A 241 31.39 -11.81 39.11
C ALA A 241 30.89 -10.38 39.49
N ALA A 242 31.31 -9.39 38.73
CA ALA A 242 30.60 -8.12 38.67
C ALA A 242 29.34 -8.34 37.83
N ALA A 243 28.19 -8.05 38.41
CA ALA A 243 26.93 -8.14 37.71
C ALA A 243 26.98 -7.19 36.49
N GLN A 244 26.91 -7.76 35.29
CA GLN A 244 26.67 -7.01 34.07
C GLN A 244 25.26 -6.46 34.19
N ALA A 245 25.11 -5.17 34.39
CA ALA A 245 23.86 -4.49 34.18
C ALA A 245 23.67 -4.40 32.65
N GLU A 246 22.71 -5.15 32.11
CA GLU A 246 22.26 -4.94 30.75
C GLU A 246 21.70 -3.53 30.62
N PRO A 247 21.96 -2.80 29.51
CA PRO A 247 21.37 -1.49 29.30
C PRO A 247 19.84 -1.62 29.31
N ALA A 248 19.19 -0.75 30.05
CA ALA A 248 17.74 -0.74 30.16
C ALA A 248 17.13 -0.36 28.79
N VAL A 249 16.62 -1.36 28.09
CA VAL A 249 15.82 -1.15 26.87
C VAL A 249 14.46 -0.63 27.32
N TYR A 250 14.19 0.64 27.07
CA TYR A 250 12.89 1.25 27.34
C TYR A 250 11.95 0.99 26.16
N THR A 251 11.14 -0.04 26.24
CA THR A 251 10.04 -0.24 25.30
C THR A 251 8.89 0.69 25.68
N ARG A 252 8.57 1.62 24.80
CA ARG A 252 7.37 2.43 24.92
C ARG A 252 6.16 1.56 24.65
N ASP A 253 5.38 1.23 25.68
CA ASP A 253 4.07 0.62 25.50
C ASP A 253 3.23 1.50 24.57
N SER A 254 2.88 0.96 23.41
CA SER A 254 1.93 1.55 22.49
C SER A 254 0.53 1.36 23.08
N ALA A 255 0.08 2.33 23.87
CA ALA A 255 -1.31 2.44 24.25
C ALA A 255 -2.08 3.20 23.17
N ALA A 256 -3.16 2.54 22.67
CA ALA A 256 -4.31 2.95 21.86
C ALA A 256 -4.09 3.18 20.37
#